data_20b30adc783dc386989c0d47724e4a4b
#
_entry.id   20b30adc783dc386989c0d47724e4a4b
#
_cell.length_a   1.000
_cell.length_b   1.000
_cell.length_c   1.000
_cell.angle_alpha   90.00
_cell.angle_beta   90.00
_cell.angle_gamma   90.00
#
_symmetry.space_group_name_H-M   'P 1'
#
loop_
_entity.id
_entity.type
_entity.pdbx_description
1 polymer ?
#
loop_
_entity_poly.entity_id
_entity_poly.type
_entity_poly.pdbx_seq_one_letter_code
_entity_poly.pdbx_strand_id
1 'polypeptide(L)'
;MYFPFDKYILTPEAQQVVQEAAQYAQSGMPSSIAVVGYTDTSGSVAYNQRLSERRAKAVADALVGAGVAQDKLTVDWKGESDLAVPTPDGVKEPLNRRATININP
;
A
#
# COMPACT_ATOMS: atom_id res chain seq x y z
N MET A 1 2.33 -4.78 3.80
CA MET A 1 1.98 -5.84 2.84
C MET A 1 2.79 -5.68 1.57
N TYR A 2 3.06 -6.78 0.88
CA TYR A 2 3.99 -6.80 -0.24
C TYR A 2 3.31 -7.23 -1.52
N PHE A 3 3.89 -6.82 -2.65
CA PHE A 3 3.38 -7.13 -3.98
C PHE A 3 4.45 -7.86 -4.81
N PRO A 4 4.02 -8.79 -5.67
CA PRO A 4 4.92 -9.37 -6.68
C PRO A 4 5.46 -8.28 -7.62
N PHE A 5 6.56 -8.59 -8.31
CA PHE A 5 7.15 -7.68 -9.28
C PHE A 5 6.11 -7.24 -10.31
N ASP A 6 6.07 -5.94 -10.58
CA ASP A 6 5.20 -5.32 -11.59
C ASP A 6 3.69 -5.61 -11.39
N LYS A 7 3.27 -5.93 -10.17
CA LYS A 7 1.87 -6.23 -9.86
C LYS A 7 1.32 -5.25 -8.82
N TYR A 8 0.02 -5.01 -8.90
CA TYR A 8 -0.72 -4.21 -7.92
C TYR A 8 -2.01 -4.91 -7.43
N ILE A 9 -2.22 -6.15 -7.86
CA ILE A 9 -3.34 -6.96 -7.37
C ILE A 9 -2.93 -7.57 -6.03
N LEU A 10 -3.85 -7.54 -5.07
CA LEU A 10 -3.59 -8.05 -3.72
C LEU A 10 -3.43 -9.58 -3.74
N THR A 11 -2.33 -10.05 -3.16
CA THR A 11 -2.14 -11.48 -2.91
C THR A 11 -3.09 -11.95 -1.82
N PRO A 12 -3.30 -13.27 -1.65
CA PRO A 12 -4.09 -13.78 -0.51
C PRO A 12 -3.55 -13.31 0.82
N GLU A 13 -2.23 -13.23 1.00
CA GLU A 13 -1.60 -12.72 2.23
C GLU A 13 -1.91 -11.24 2.45
N ALA A 14 -1.86 -10.43 1.38
CA ALA A 14 -2.21 -9.01 1.47
C ALA A 14 -3.70 -8.82 1.79
N GLN A 15 -4.58 -9.65 1.22
CA GLN A 15 -6.01 -9.62 1.53
C GLN A 15 -6.27 -9.92 3.01
N GLN A 16 -5.52 -10.86 3.59
CA GLN A 16 -5.61 -11.17 5.02
C GLN A 16 -5.22 -9.95 5.87
N VAL A 17 -4.14 -9.26 5.52
CA VAL A 17 -3.71 -8.04 6.21
C VAL A 17 -4.80 -6.96 6.13
N VAL A 18 -5.43 -6.78 4.96
CA VAL A 18 -6.53 -5.83 4.79
C VAL A 18 -7.71 -6.19 5.69
N GLN A 19 -8.10 -7.46 5.76
CA GLN A 19 -9.20 -7.90 6.63
C GLN A 19 -8.91 -7.62 8.10
N GLU A 20 -7.71 -7.92 8.55
CA GLU A 20 -7.30 -7.65 9.94
C GLU A 20 -7.30 -6.15 10.24
N ALA A 21 -6.78 -5.34 9.32
CA ALA A 21 -6.77 -3.88 9.47
C ALA A 21 -8.19 -3.32 9.52
N ALA A 22 -9.10 -3.82 8.67
CA ALA A 22 -10.48 -3.39 8.65
C ALA A 22 -11.20 -3.72 9.97
N GLN A 23 -10.98 -4.91 10.52
CA GLN A 23 -11.56 -5.31 11.81
C GLN A 23 -11.05 -4.42 12.93
N TYR A 24 -9.75 -4.15 12.97
CA TYR A 24 -9.15 -3.27 13.96
C TYR A 24 -9.72 -1.85 13.85
N ALA A 25 -9.86 -1.32 12.64
CA ALA A 25 -10.39 0.00 12.40
C ALA A 25 -11.85 0.13 12.85
N GLN A 26 -12.66 -0.90 12.57
CA GLN A 26 -14.07 -0.89 12.95
C GLN A 26 -14.26 -0.94 14.46
N SER A 27 -13.44 -1.68 15.17
CA SER A 27 -13.53 -1.80 16.63
C SER A 27 -12.90 -0.60 17.35
N GLY A 28 -11.85 0.00 16.80
CA GLY A 28 -11.11 1.08 17.41
C GLY A 28 -11.62 2.48 17.09
N MET A 29 -12.48 2.64 16.08
CA MET A 29 -13.04 3.91 15.61
C MET A 29 -11.97 4.98 15.41
N PRO A 30 -10.98 4.75 14.53
CA PRO A 30 -9.88 5.69 14.35
C PRO A 30 -10.35 7.01 13.72
N SER A 31 -9.58 8.08 13.91
CA SER A 31 -9.85 9.37 13.27
C SER A 31 -9.50 9.34 11.79
N SER A 32 -8.46 8.61 11.40
CA SER A 32 -8.04 8.49 10.00
C SER A 32 -7.23 7.22 9.79
N ILE A 33 -7.20 6.77 8.52
CA ILE A 33 -6.41 5.63 8.08
C ILE A 33 -5.63 6.08 6.85
N ALA A 34 -4.31 6.03 6.91
CA ALA A 34 -3.43 6.42 5.81
C ALA A 34 -2.92 5.18 5.09
N VAL A 35 -3.15 5.14 3.77
CA VAL A 35 -2.67 4.07 2.88
C VAL A 35 -1.60 4.68 1.98
N VAL A 36 -0.41 4.09 1.95
CA VAL A 36 0.69 4.59 1.12
C VAL A 36 1.26 3.45 0.31
N GLY A 37 1.44 3.68 -1.00
CA GLY A 37 2.03 2.71 -1.92
C GLY A 37 3.48 3.05 -2.23
N TYR A 38 4.28 2.00 -2.49
CA TYR A 38 5.73 2.09 -2.74
C TYR A 38 6.14 1.11 -3.82
N THR A 39 7.31 1.35 -4.41
CA THR A 39 7.93 0.43 -5.38
C THR A 39 9.40 0.22 -5.05
N ASP A 40 10.01 -0.78 -5.71
CA ASP A 40 11.47 -0.87 -5.78
C ASP A 40 12.03 0.11 -6.83
N THR A 41 13.33 0.06 -7.09
CA THR A 41 13.98 0.98 -8.04
C THR A 41 14.10 0.42 -9.45
N SER A 42 13.50 -0.72 -9.74
CA SER A 42 13.45 -1.25 -11.12
C SER A 42 12.43 -0.45 -11.93
N GLY A 43 12.72 -0.19 -13.19
CA GLY A 43 11.87 0.62 -14.06
C GLY A 43 12.09 2.13 -13.88
N SER A 44 11.34 2.93 -14.63
CA SER A 44 11.47 4.38 -14.60
C SER A 44 10.77 4.99 -13.37
N VAL A 45 11.19 6.19 -12.98
CA VAL A 45 10.56 6.93 -11.87
C VAL A 45 9.07 7.17 -12.16
N ALA A 46 8.74 7.61 -13.39
CA ALA A 46 7.36 7.88 -13.76
C ALA A 46 6.49 6.63 -13.73
N TYR A 47 7.01 5.50 -14.20
CA TYR A 47 6.31 4.22 -14.12
C TYR A 47 6.06 3.80 -12.67
N ASN A 48 7.07 3.94 -11.82
CA ASN A 48 6.97 3.56 -10.41
C ASN A 48 6.01 4.46 -9.64
N GLN A 49 5.90 5.74 -10.00
CA GLN A 49 4.87 6.61 -9.41
C GLN A 49 3.47 6.06 -9.69
N ARG A 50 3.19 5.69 -10.94
CA ARG A 50 1.87 5.12 -11.30
C ARG A 50 1.63 3.76 -10.64
N LEU A 51 2.67 2.92 -10.55
CA LEU A 51 2.54 1.61 -9.92
C LEU A 51 2.26 1.73 -8.42
N SER A 52 2.95 2.65 -7.73
CA SER A 52 2.71 2.89 -6.31
C SER A 52 1.30 3.44 -6.06
N GLU A 53 0.81 4.30 -6.95
CA GLU A 53 -0.58 4.79 -6.89
C GLU A 53 -1.58 3.64 -7.03
N ARG A 54 -1.38 2.74 -7.99
CA ARG A 54 -2.26 1.59 -8.20
C ARG A 54 -2.24 0.65 -7.00
N ARG A 55 -1.08 0.44 -6.38
CA ARG A 55 -0.96 -0.37 -5.16
C ARG A 55 -1.73 0.26 -4.01
N ALA A 56 -1.57 1.56 -3.78
CA ALA A 56 -2.28 2.27 -2.74
C ALA A 56 -3.80 2.22 -2.95
N LYS A 57 -4.25 2.47 -4.17
CA LYS A 57 -5.67 2.44 -4.51
C LYS A 57 -6.27 1.05 -4.37
N ALA A 58 -5.54 0.01 -4.75
CA ALA A 58 -6.01 -1.37 -4.60
C ALA A 58 -6.24 -1.71 -3.11
N VAL A 59 -5.35 -1.28 -2.24
CA VAL A 59 -5.49 -1.48 -0.79
C VAL A 59 -6.66 -0.67 -0.26
N ALA A 60 -6.79 0.60 -0.64
CA ALA A 60 -7.91 1.45 -0.21
C ALA A 60 -9.26 0.87 -0.64
N ASP A 61 -9.38 0.42 -1.89
CA ASP A 61 -10.61 -0.19 -2.39
C ASP A 61 -10.95 -1.46 -1.62
N ALA A 62 -9.95 -2.27 -1.28
CA ALA A 62 -10.17 -3.49 -0.49
C ALA A 62 -10.62 -3.17 0.94
N LEU A 63 -10.10 -2.10 1.55
CA LEU A 63 -10.53 -1.65 2.88
C LEU A 63 -11.99 -1.19 2.85
N VAL A 64 -12.39 -0.43 1.83
CA VAL A 64 -13.78 -0.01 1.66
C VAL A 64 -14.68 -1.22 1.48
N GLY A 65 -14.27 -2.19 0.65
CA GLY A 65 -15.01 -3.44 0.46
C GLY A 65 -15.14 -4.27 1.74
N ALA A 66 -14.21 -4.10 2.69
CA ALA A 66 -14.25 -4.77 4.00
C ALA A 66 -15.01 -3.97 5.06
N GLY A 67 -15.62 -2.84 4.69
CA GLY A 67 -16.49 -2.06 5.59
C GLY A 67 -15.88 -0.80 6.18
N VAL A 68 -14.67 -0.41 5.77
CA VAL A 68 -14.06 0.83 6.23
C VAL A 68 -14.68 2.03 5.51
N ALA A 69 -15.05 3.06 6.25
CA ALA A 69 -15.65 4.26 5.66
C ALA A 69 -14.63 5.02 4.79
N GLN A 70 -15.01 5.33 3.57
CA GLN A 70 -14.12 5.96 2.60
C GLN A 70 -13.64 7.36 3.05
N ASP A 71 -14.47 8.11 3.76
CA ASP A 71 -14.14 9.45 4.25
C ASP A 71 -13.06 9.44 5.35
N LYS A 72 -12.73 8.27 5.90
CA LYS A 72 -11.65 8.11 6.86
C LYS A 72 -10.31 7.79 6.20
N LEU A 73 -10.31 7.45 4.92
CA LEU A 73 -9.12 7.03 4.21
C LEU A 73 -8.41 8.22 3.58
N THR A 74 -7.09 8.26 3.74
CA THR A 74 -6.20 9.07 2.92
C THR A 74 -5.31 8.13 2.11
N VAL A 75 -5.10 8.45 0.84
CA VAL A 75 -4.34 7.62 -0.09
C VAL A 75 -3.18 8.43 -0.63
N ASP A 76 -1.98 7.90 -0.49
CA ASP A 76 -0.77 8.53 -1.00
C ASP A 76 0.12 7.49 -1.67
N TRP A 77 1.07 7.93 -2.47
CA TRP A 77 2.02 7.04 -3.13
C TRP A 77 3.33 7.77 -3.32
N LYS A 78 4.43 7.04 -3.16
CA LYS A 78 5.78 7.60 -3.14
C LYS A 78 6.69 7.02 -4.21
N GLY A 79 6.20 6.09 -5.03
CA GLY A 79 7.04 5.44 -6.02
C GLY A 79 8.26 4.81 -5.34
N GLU A 80 9.44 5.14 -5.82
CA GLU A 80 10.71 4.67 -5.27
C GLU A 80 11.37 5.69 -4.32
N SER A 81 10.68 6.78 -3.94
CA SER A 81 11.30 7.87 -3.20
C SER A 81 11.53 7.57 -1.71
N ASP A 82 10.89 6.54 -1.16
CA ASP A 82 11.03 6.20 0.26
C ASP A 82 11.18 4.68 0.40
N LEU A 83 12.41 4.20 0.28
CA LEU A 83 12.72 2.78 0.25
C LEU A 83 12.79 2.19 1.66
N ALA A 84 12.20 1.01 1.86
CA ALA A 84 12.39 0.23 3.09
C ALA A 84 13.83 -0.30 3.17
N VAL A 85 14.37 -0.71 2.02
CA VAL A 85 15.75 -1.19 1.88
C VAL A 85 16.44 -0.31 0.85
N PRO A 86 17.44 0.51 1.22
CA PRO A 86 18.15 1.33 0.26
C PRO A 86 18.84 0.48 -0.81
N THR A 87 18.62 0.83 -2.08
CA THR A 87 19.25 0.16 -3.21
C THR A 87 19.72 1.18 -4.24
N PRO A 88 20.71 0.83 -5.10
CA PRO A 88 20.97 1.62 -6.29
C PRO A 88 19.77 1.59 -7.25
N ASP A 89 19.80 2.42 -8.30
CA ASP A 89 18.77 2.39 -9.32
C ASP A 89 18.75 1.04 -10.06
N GLY A 90 17.56 0.66 -10.52
CA GLY A 90 17.38 -0.53 -11.36
C GLY A 90 17.38 -1.86 -10.61
N VAL A 91 17.23 -1.84 -9.28
CA VAL A 91 17.29 -3.05 -8.46
C VAL A 91 15.88 -3.56 -8.13
N LYS A 92 15.64 -4.84 -8.36
CA LYS A 92 14.42 -5.53 -7.91
C LYS A 92 14.62 -5.96 -6.46
N GLU A 93 13.93 -5.29 -5.55
CA GLU A 93 14.00 -5.59 -4.11
C GLU A 93 12.59 -5.86 -3.58
N PRO A 94 12.28 -7.13 -3.23
CA PRO A 94 10.92 -7.48 -2.78
C PRO A 94 10.42 -6.65 -1.59
N LEU A 95 11.28 -6.28 -0.65
CA LEU A 95 10.87 -5.54 0.54
C LEU A 95 10.49 -4.09 0.25
N ASN A 96 10.84 -3.55 -0.93
CA ASN A 96 10.43 -2.22 -1.36
C ASN A 96 9.10 -2.23 -2.12
N ARG A 97 8.63 -3.39 -2.57
CA ARG A 97 7.36 -3.53 -3.29
C ARG A 97 6.22 -3.73 -2.29
N ARG A 98 5.75 -2.62 -1.74
CA ARG A 98 4.84 -2.70 -0.60
C ARG A 98 3.78 -1.59 -0.60
N ALA A 99 2.79 -1.76 0.26
CA ALA A 99 1.91 -0.71 0.71
C ALA A 99 1.81 -0.79 2.23
N THR A 100 1.57 0.34 2.87
CA THR A 100 1.41 0.43 4.31
C THR A 100 0.03 0.95 4.66
N ILE A 101 -0.49 0.50 5.79
CA ILE A 101 -1.75 0.97 6.36
C ILE A 101 -1.44 1.49 7.76
N ASN A 102 -1.63 2.80 7.97
CA ASN A 102 -1.41 3.44 9.26
C ASN A 102 -2.76 3.87 9.83
N ILE A 103 -3.14 3.30 10.96
CA ILE A 103 -4.40 3.59 11.62
C ILE A 103 -4.13 4.59 12.73
N ASN A 104 -4.71 5.79 12.62
CA ASN A 104 -4.50 6.88 13.57
C ASN A 104 -5.69 6.95 14.52
N PRO A 105 -5.43 6.96 15.83
CA PRO A 105 -6.49 7.01 16.84
C PRO A 105 -7.34 8.28 16.80
#